data_bbd1a4db827f97a952b57b45d8a938a6
#
_entry.id   bbd1a4db827f97a952b57b45d8a938a6
#
_cell.length_a   1.000
_cell.length_b   1.000
_cell.length_c   1.000
_cell.angle_alpha   90.00
_cell.angle_beta   90.00
_cell.angle_gamma   90.00
#
_symmetry.space_group_name_H-M   'P 1'
#
loop_
_entity.id
_entity.type
_entity.pdbx_description
1 polymer ?
#
loop_
_entity_poly.entity_id
_entity_poly.type
_entity_poly.pdbx_seq_one_letter_code
_entity_poly.pdbx_strand_id
1 'polypeptide(L)'
;MRRRRLLSALAGGAVAASVSGNPAAGRAIFPGDGRWGRLLQQDATPVPGFDDGLAHPIPYSPSLGTGKERALVLGGGGIYLLSFYVGYFNTLLKNGVDLSKADIIVGTSAGSLGGAILASGMLAAVTQELDALGTFPFLFGKLLPGGAPNASQLRAHEITLGAKDAKPETIQAIGRAAMAARNADGPFQYEDSVEQVIGITAWPSPALYTTANDCYTGERIIVSQADGIPVNVACGASSSLPGTTGPTWLKDRLCMDGGMCQTSTHCDVVAGVKKALVFSLSDGGPEAVPEGLRTSGMPNTLQQEVADLEAGGTETILIVAGLEPGSTKIDSIMDPKYILPQIAFGQKRAEADLDKIRAFWN
;
A
#
# COMPACT_ATOMS: atom_id res chain seq x y z
N MET A 1 -21.30 11.77 -0.67
CA MET A 1 -22.17 11.95 0.53
C MET A 1 -21.52 11.43 1.83
N ARG A 2 -20.68 10.38 1.83
CA ARG A 2 -20.06 9.82 3.05
C ARG A 2 -18.90 10.67 3.63
N ARG A 3 -18.13 11.39 2.81
CA ARG A 3 -17.06 12.30 3.28
C ARG A 3 -17.52 13.42 4.24
N ARG A 4 -18.74 13.94 4.06
CA ARG A 4 -19.32 14.94 4.99
C ARG A 4 -19.54 14.40 6.39
N ARG A 5 -19.55 13.08 6.61
CA ARG A 5 -19.80 12.48 7.91
C ARG A 5 -18.58 12.44 8.84
N LEU A 6 -17.36 12.42 8.29
CA LEU A 6 -16.14 12.51 9.13
C LEU A 6 -15.99 13.89 9.75
N LEU A 7 -16.26 14.94 8.98
CA LEU A 7 -16.22 16.34 9.47
C LEU A 7 -17.46 16.71 10.33
N SER A 8 -18.63 16.09 10.09
CA SER A 8 -19.81 16.34 10.92
C SER A 8 -19.81 15.59 12.25
N ALA A 9 -19.01 14.54 12.41
CA ALA A 9 -18.81 13.86 13.70
C ALA A 9 -17.99 14.70 14.68
N LEU A 10 -17.30 15.74 14.20
CA LEU A 10 -16.57 16.71 15.03
C LEU A 10 -17.48 17.77 15.68
N ALA A 11 -18.74 17.90 15.22
CA ALA A 11 -19.67 18.95 15.69
C ALA A 11 -20.82 18.43 16.58
N GLY A 12 -20.95 17.13 16.80
CA GLY A 12 -22.07 16.55 17.54
C GLY A 12 -21.63 15.68 18.72
N GLY A 13 -21.91 16.16 19.92
CA GLY A 13 -21.58 15.51 21.18
C GLY A 13 -22.16 14.09 21.34
N ALA A 14 -21.51 13.36 22.22
CA ALA A 14 -21.78 11.99 22.61
C ALA A 14 -23.26 11.64 22.79
N VAL A 15 -23.72 10.62 22.06
CA VAL A 15 -24.89 9.84 22.41
C VAL A 15 -24.45 8.38 22.55
N ALA A 16 -24.38 7.92 23.79
CA ALA A 16 -24.22 6.51 24.10
C ALA A 16 -25.50 5.76 23.71
N ALA A 17 -25.43 4.91 22.69
CA ALA A 17 -26.46 3.93 22.40
C ALA A 17 -26.00 2.57 22.93
N SER A 18 -26.60 2.14 24.04
CA SER A 18 -26.51 0.77 24.54
C SER A 18 -27.26 -0.14 23.57
N VAL A 19 -26.55 -1.00 22.84
CA VAL A 19 -27.15 -2.09 22.09
C VAL A 19 -27.13 -3.32 22.97
N SER A 20 -28.30 -3.69 23.48
CA SER A 20 -28.54 -4.96 24.13
C SER A 20 -28.49 -6.06 23.08
N GLY A 21 -27.43 -6.85 23.11
CA GLY A 21 -27.26 -7.99 22.24
C GLY A 21 -28.21 -9.13 22.59
N ASN A 22 -28.92 -9.64 21.59
CA ASN A 22 -29.70 -10.85 21.69
C ASN A 22 -28.81 -12.07 21.28
N PRO A 23 -28.51 -13.05 22.19
CA PRO A 23 -27.56 -14.13 21.91
C PRO A 23 -28.15 -15.32 21.12
N ALA A 24 -29.22 -15.15 20.37
CA ALA A 24 -29.96 -16.25 19.74
C ALA A 24 -29.75 -16.41 18.22
N ALA A 25 -28.78 -15.78 17.59
CA ALA A 25 -28.59 -15.87 16.14
C ALA A 25 -27.31 -16.63 15.69
N GLY A 26 -26.86 -17.62 16.43
CA GLY A 26 -25.62 -18.34 16.18
C GLY A 26 -25.74 -19.84 15.90
N ARG A 27 -26.83 -20.30 15.24
CA ARG A 27 -26.85 -21.64 14.64
C ARG A 27 -27.02 -21.54 13.14
N ALA A 28 -25.92 -21.52 12.40
CA ALA A 28 -25.96 -21.91 11.01
C ALA A 28 -26.37 -23.40 10.96
N ILE A 29 -27.66 -23.65 10.68
CA ILE A 29 -28.14 -24.97 10.36
C ILE A 29 -27.64 -25.27 8.95
N PHE A 30 -26.67 -26.13 8.82
CA PHE A 30 -26.31 -26.73 7.55
C PHE A 30 -27.40 -27.77 7.22
N PRO A 31 -28.22 -27.57 6.19
CA PRO A 31 -29.18 -28.61 5.77
C PRO A 31 -28.35 -29.80 5.26
N GLY A 32 -28.63 -30.98 5.79
CA GLY A 32 -27.96 -32.23 5.43
C GLY A 32 -28.36 -32.82 4.06
N ASP A 33 -28.56 -31.98 3.04
CA ASP A 33 -29.04 -32.37 1.70
C ASP A 33 -27.93 -32.57 0.65
N GLY A 34 -26.73 -32.86 1.07
CA GLY A 34 -25.65 -33.26 0.14
C GLY A 34 -25.16 -32.16 -0.84
N ARG A 35 -25.73 -30.96 -0.83
CA ARG A 35 -25.27 -29.85 -1.68
C ARG A 35 -23.85 -29.39 -1.36
N TRP A 36 -23.48 -29.39 -0.10
CA TRP A 36 -22.13 -29.03 0.35
C TRP A 36 -21.09 -30.06 -0.03
N GLY A 37 -21.45 -31.36 -0.06
CA GLY A 37 -20.54 -32.40 -0.52
C GLY A 37 -20.12 -32.24 -1.99
N ARG A 38 -20.99 -31.67 -2.82
CA ARG A 38 -20.68 -31.38 -4.23
C ARG A 38 -19.84 -30.11 -4.41
N LEU A 39 -20.00 -29.13 -3.54
CA LEU A 39 -19.14 -27.94 -3.54
C LEU A 39 -17.72 -28.24 -3.04
N LEU A 40 -17.59 -29.21 -2.12
CA LEU A 40 -16.29 -29.66 -1.62
C LEU A 40 -15.63 -30.70 -2.54
N GLN A 41 -16.36 -31.30 -3.48
CA GLN A 41 -15.87 -32.25 -4.48
C GLN A 41 -15.63 -31.66 -5.87
N GLN A 42 -15.82 -30.35 -6.04
CA GLN A 42 -15.20 -29.67 -7.19
C GLN A 42 -13.69 -29.63 -6.91
N ASP A 43 -13.02 -30.68 -7.37
CA ASP A 43 -11.57 -30.68 -7.50
C ASP A 43 -11.20 -29.41 -8.27
N ALA A 44 -10.74 -28.42 -7.54
CA ALA A 44 -10.15 -27.21 -8.09
C ALA A 44 -8.76 -27.54 -8.65
N THR A 45 -8.69 -28.52 -9.56
CA THR A 45 -7.56 -28.68 -10.43
C THR A 45 -7.65 -27.54 -11.43
N PRO A 46 -6.73 -26.55 -11.41
CA PRO A 46 -6.77 -25.49 -12.41
C PRO A 46 -6.75 -26.11 -13.77
N VAL A 47 -7.81 -25.91 -14.55
CA VAL A 47 -7.80 -26.28 -15.96
C VAL A 47 -6.74 -25.38 -16.62
N PRO A 48 -5.75 -25.95 -17.35
CA PRO A 48 -4.78 -25.13 -18.04
C PRO A 48 -5.49 -24.08 -18.92
N GLY A 49 -5.19 -22.79 -18.68
CA GLY A 49 -5.85 -21.67 -19.35
C GLY A 49 -7.16 -21.20 -18.69
N PHE A 50 -7.51 -21.71 -17.50
CA PHE A 50 -8.63 -21.19 -16.73
C PHE A 50 -8.25 -19.84 -16.13
N ASP A 51 -9.00 -18.81 -16.50
CA ASP A 51 -8.97 -17.50 -15.83
C ASP A 51 -9.78 -17.63 -14.54
N ASP A 52 -9.12 -17.68 -13.39
CA ASP A 52 -9.75 -17.75 -12.08
C ASP A 52 -10.31 -16.38 -11.64
N GLY A 53 -10.21 -15.38 -12.51
CA GLY A 53 -10.67 -14.03 -12.25
C GLY A 53 -9.88 -13.29 -11.17
N LEU A 54 -8.66 -13.75 -10.85
CA LEU A 54 -7.75 -13.12 -9.90
C LEU A 54 -6.81 -12.15 -10.58
N ALA A 55 -6.16 -11.33 -9.76
CA ALA A 55 -4.97 -10.61 -10.18
C ALA A 55 -3.82 -11.62 -10.34
N HIS A 56 -3.36 -11.78 -11.57
CA HIS A 56 -2.30 -12.73 -11.87
C HIS A 56 -0.94 -12.23 -11.35
N PRO A 57 -0.06 -13.14 -10.87
CA PRO A 57 1.34 -12.80 -10.70
C PRO A 57 1.87 -12.32 -12.04
N ILE A 58 2.43 -11.13 -12.09
CA ILE A 58 3.08 -10.66 -13.31
C ILE A 58 4.51 -11.21 -13.26
N PRO A 59 4.88 -12.17 -14.13
CA PRO A 59 6.27 -12.51 -14.31
C PRO A 59 7.00 -11.26 -14.78
N TYR A 60 8.29 -11.17 -14.48
CA TYR A 60 9.12 -10.09 -14.99
C TYR A 60 8.97 -10.01 -16.52
N SER A 61 8.32 -8.96 -16.96
CA SER A 61 8.13 -8.69 -18.38
C SER A 61 8.21 -7.19 -18.59
N PRO A 62 9.10 -6.72 -19.45
CA PRO A 62 9.22 -5.30 -19.78
C PRO A 62 8.03 -4.76 -20.58
N SER A 63 6.97 -5.53 -20.76
CA SER A 63 5.89 -5.18 -21.67
C SER A 63 5.01 -4.01 -21.23
N LEU A 64 4.81 -3.80 -19.92
CA LEU A 64 3.91 -2.75 -19.43
C LEU A 64 4.45 -1.33 -19.67
N GLY A 65 5.77 -1.15 -19.58
CA GLY A 65 6.43 0.13 -19.85
C GLY A 65 6.72 0.37 -21.33
N THR A 66 6.72 -0.67 -22.16
CA THR A 66 7.13 -0.59 -23.57
C THR A 66 6.22 0.37 -24.35
N GLY A 67 6.83 1.34 -25.03
CA GLY A 67 6.13 2.34 -25.83
C GLY A 67 5.49 3.48 -25.02
N LYS A 68 5.69 3.51 -23.70
CA LYS A 68 5.26 4.61 -22.81
C LYS A 68 6.39 5.61 -22.63
N GLU A 69 6.00 6.87 -22.43
CA GLU A 69 6.94 7.99 -22.26
C GLU A 69 7.36 8.12 -20.80
N ARG A 70 6.39 8.10 -19.86
CA ARG A 70 6.61 8.46 -18.46
C ARG A 70 6.00 7.45 -17.49
N ALA A 71 6.82 7.00 -16.56
CA ALA A 71 6.38 6.17 -15.44
C ALA A 71 6.56 6.89 -14.10
N LEU A 72 5.66 6.61 -13.19
CA LEU A 72 5.75 6.99 -11.79
C LEU A 72 5.74 5.72 -10.95
N VAL A 73 6.80 5.49 -10.19
CA VAL A 73 6.95 4.34 -9.29
C VAL A 73 6.95 4.83 -7.85
N LEU A 74 6.00 4.36 -7.05
CA LEU A 74 5.74 4.83 -5.70
C LEU A 74 5.91 3.69 -4.70
N GLY A 75 7.00 3.70 -3.94
CA GLY A 75 7.29 2.70 -2.93
C GLY A 75 6.42 2.80 -1.68
N GLY A 76 6.46 1.74 -0.87
CA GLY A 76 5.79 1.65 0.42
C GLY A 76 6.54 2.40 1.53
N GLY A 77 5.82 2.78 2.59
CA GLY A 77 6.43 3.51 3.72
C GLY A 77 5.43 4.06 4.74
N GLY A 78 4.25 3.45 4.83
CA GLY A 78 3.23 3.80 5.83
C GLY A 78 2.74 5.23 5.72
N ILE A 79 2.16 5.72 6.82
CA ILE A 79 1.66 7.11 6.89
C ILE A 79 2.81 8.12 6.76
N TYR A 80 4.02 7.74 7.18
CA TYR A 80 5.22 8.55 7.05
C TYR A 80 5.47 8.96 5.60
N LEU A 81 5.54 7.98 4.67
CA LEU A 81 5.81 8.25 3.27
C LEU A 81 4.57 8.80 2.53
N LEU A 82 3.35 8.38 2.91
CA LEU A 82 2.12 8.94 2.33
C LEU A 82 2.04 10.46 2.58
N SER A 83 2.37 10.90 3.79
CA SER A 83 2.40 12.31 4.15
C SER A 83 3.46 13.10 3.35
N PHE A 84 4.63 12.50 3.16
CA PHE A 84 5.66 13.05 2.28
C PHE A 84 5.15 13.19 0.84
N TYR A 85 4.51 12.14 0.27
CA TYR A 85 3.94 12.19 -1.08
C TYR A 85 2.95 13.33 -1.25
N VAL A 86 2.04 13.48 -0.30
CA VAL A 86 1.01 14.53 -0.38
C VAL A 86 1.65 15.93 -0.37
N GLY A 87 2.63 16.16 0.50
CA GLY A 87 3.39 17.44 0.51
C GLY A 87 4.15 17.67 -0.78
N TYR A 88 4.86 16.65 -1.24
CA TYR A 88 5.70 16.72 -2.45
C TYR A 88 4.86 16.94 -3.72
N PHE A 89 3.84 16.11 -3.94
CA PHE A 89 3.02 16.18 -5.15
C PHE A 89 2.18 17.46 -5.23
N ASN A 90 1.63 17.93 -4.09
CA ASN A 90 0.94 19.22 -4.06
C ASN A 90 1.84 20.39 -4.46
N THR A 91 3.07 20.38 -3.99
CA THR A 91 4.04 21.43 -4.32
C THR A 91 4.40 21.40 -5.80
N LEU A 92 4.66 20.24 -6.37
CA LEU A 92 4.92 20.10 -7.80
C LEU A 92 3.71 20.57 -8.64
N LEU A 93 2.51 20.11 -8.28
CA LEU A 93 1.28 20.47 -8.99
C LEU A 93 1.02 21.98 -8.97
N LYS A 94 1.17 22.64 -7.83
CA LYS A 94 1.05 24.09 -7.68
C LYS A 94 2.06 24.86 -8.55
N ASN A 95 3.19 24.25 -8.84
CA ASN A 95 4.25 24.82 -9.69
C ASN A 95 4.22 24.32 -11.14
N GLY A 96 3.09 23.74 -11.58
CA GLY A 96 2.84 23.35 -12.97
C GLY A 96 3.48 22.03 -13.40
N VAL A 97 3.91 21.19 -12.46
CA VAL A 97 4.37 19.83 -12.74
C VAL A 97 3.33 18.82 -12.24
N ASP A 98 2.60 18.23 -13.18
CA ASP A 98 1.49 17.30 -12.90
C ASP A 98 1.92 15.85 -13.11
N LEU A 99 2.26 15.17 -12.03
CA LEU A 99 2.67 13.76 -12.06
C LEU A 99 1.51 12.80 -12.36
N SER A 100 0.25 13.24 -12.26
CA SER A 100 -0.93 12.43 -12.65
C SER A 100 -0.96 12.11 -14.15
N LYS A 101 -0.15 12.78 -14.94
CA LYS A 101 0.01 12.59 -16.40
C LYS A 101 0.97 11.45 -16.76
N ALA A 102 1.42 10.65 -15.79
CA ALA A 102 2.18 9.44 -16.07
C ALA A 102 1.36 8.47 -16.94
N ASP A 103 2.02 7.82 -17.90
CA ASP A 103 1.41 6.78 -18.74
C ASP A 103 1.26 5.44 -17.97
N ILE A 104 2.03 5.30 -16.89
CA ILE A 104 1.95 4.18 -15.96
C ILE A 104 2.35 4.65 -14.56
N ILE A 105 1.53 4.29 -13.57
CA ILE A 105 1.76 4.54 -12.14
C ILE A 105 1.75 3.19 -11.44
N VAL A 106 2.84 2.83 -10.80
CA VAL A 106 2.92 1.63 -9.96
C VAL A 106 3.05 2.05 -8.51
N GLY A 107 2.15 1.60 -7.67
CA GLY A 107 2.13 1.95 -6.25
C GLY A 107 2.10 0.74 -5.34
N THR A 108 2.90 0.79 -4.28
CA THR A 108 2.98 -0.22 -3.23
C THR A 108 2.64 0.42 -1.90
N SER A 109 1.73 -0.18 -1.11
CA SER A 109 1.41 0.31 0.24
C SER A 109 1.06 1.80 0.23
N ALA A 110 1.77 2.64 0.97
CA ALA A 110 1.63 4.10 0.92
C ALA A 110 1.65 4.66 -0.52
N GLY A 111 2.44 4.05 -1.41
CA GLY A 111 2.51 4.44 -2.81
C GLY A 111 1.26 4.08 -3.60
N SER A 112 0.55 3.00 -3.25
CA SER A 112 -0.73 2.66 -3.88
C SER A 112 -1.81 3.68 -3.53
N LEU A 113 -1.86 4.11 -2.25
CA LEU A 113 -2.75 5.18 -1.81
C LEU A 113 -2.36 6.52 -2.46
N GLY A 114 -1.05 6.85 -2.44
CA GLY A 114 -0.53 8.07 -3.05
C GLY A 114 -0.82 8.17 -4.54
N GLY A 115 -0.66 7.05 -5.27
CA GLY A 115 -1.01 6.94 -6.69
C GLY A 115 -2.51 7.12 -6.96
N ALA A 116 -3.36 6.50 -6.14
CA ALA A 116 -4.82 6.65 -6.24
C ALA A 116 -5.26 8.10 -5.95
N ILE A 117 -4.71 8.72 -4.91
CA ILE A 117 -4.97 10.12 -4.54
C ILE A 117 -4.52 11.08 -5.65
N LEU A 118 -3.33 10.85 -6.19
CA LEU A 118 -2.80 11.65 -7.29
C LEU A 118 -3.66 11.53 -8.55
N ALA A 119 -3.93 10.31 -8.98
CA ALA A 119 -4.68 10.02 -10.20
C ALA A 119 -6.15 10.47 -10.12
N SER A 120 -6.74 10.51 -8.92
CA SER A 120 -8.12 10.98 -8.70
C SER A 120 -8.26 12.50 -8.59
N GLY A 121 -7.16 13.25 -8.54
CA GLY A 121 -7.16 14.70 -8.31
C GLY A 121 -7.53 15.09 -6.87
N MET A 122 -7.47 14.16 -5.92
CA MET A 122 -7.91 14.37 -4.54
C MET A 122 -6.82 14.95 -3.61
N LEU A 123 -5.65 15.30 -4.13
CA LEU A 123 -4.50 15.78 -3.35
C LEU A 123 -4.86 16.88 -2.36
N ALA A 124 -5.60 17.90 -2.78
CA ALA A 124 -5.96 19.01 -1.90
C ALA A 124 -6.88 18.60 -0.75
N ALA A 125 -7.86 17.72 -1.03
CA ALA A 125 -8.78 17.24 -0.01
C ALA A 125 -8.07 16.33 1.01
N VAL A 126 -7.23 15.40 0.52
CA VAL A 126 -6.47 14.50 1.38
C VAL A 126 -5.42 15.25 2.22
N THR A 127 -4.84 16.33 1.68
CA THR A 127 -3.96 17.20 2.47
C THR A 127 -4.67 17.74 3.71
N GLN A 128 -5.91 18.24 3.55
CA GLN A 128 -6.70 18.75 4.68
C GLN A 128 -7.06 17.65 5.68
N GLU A 129 -7.36 16.44 5.19
CA GLU A 129 -7.66 15.29 6.04
C GLU A 129 -6.43 14.85 6.84
N LEU A 130 -5.26 14.76 6.21
CA LEU A 130 -4.00 14.44 6.88
C LEU A 130 -3.58 15.54 7.87
N ASP A 131 -3.81 16.80 7.54
CA ASP A 131 -3.58 17.93 8.46
C ASP A 131 -4.43 17.76 9.73
N ALA A 132 -5.71 17.40 9.57
CA ALA A 132 -6.59 17.12 10.71
C ALA A 132 -6.13 15.89 11.51
N LEU A 133 -5.71 14.81 10.86
CA LEU A 133 -5.19 13.61 11.53
C LEU A 133 -3.88 13.88 12.26
N GLY A 134 -3.00 14.70 11.71
CA GLY A 134 -1.75 15.11 12.36
C GLY A 134 -1.98 16.05 13.54
N THR A 135 -3.00 16.92 13.44
CA THR A 135 -3.40 17.82 14.53
C THR A 135 -4.12 17.07 15.66
N PHE A 136 -4.90 16.05 15.32
CA PHE A 136 -5.67 15.25 16.26
C PHE A 136 -5.33 13.75 16.11
N PRO A 137 -4.16 13.28 16.59
CA PRO A 137 -3.67 11.92 16.33
C PRO A 137 -4.60 10.80 16.81
N PHE A 138 -5.46 11.06 17.80
CA PHE A 138 -6.46 10.09 18.28
C PHE A 138 -7.47 9.67 17.18
N LEU A 139 -7.67 10.50 16.15
CA LEU A 139 -8.53 10.18 15.01
C LEU A 139 -7.90 9.09 14.13
N PHE A 140 -6.57 9.06 14.05
CA PHE A 140 -5.83 8.04 13.29
C PHE A 140 -6.07 6.63 13.86
N GLY A 141 -6.19 6.50 15.17
CA GLY A 141 -6.54 5.24 15.82
C GLY A 141 -7.90 4.66 15.45
N LYS A 142 -8.76 5.43 14.77
CA LYS A 142 -10.04 4.93 14.24
C LYS A 142 -9.92 4.34 12.82
N LEU A 143 -8.82 4.61 12.14
CA LEU A 143 -8.53 4.09 10.80
C LEU A 143 -7.73 2.78 10.85
N LEU A 144 -7.23 2.41 12.01
CA LEU A 144 -6.45 1.18 12.22
C LEU A 144 -7.04 0.39 13.39
N PRO A 145 -6.80 -0.93 13.44
CA PRO A 145 -7.14 -1.73 14.62
C PRO A 145 -6.53 -1.09 15.87
N GLY A 146 -7.38 -0.81 16.86
CA GLY A 146 -6.96 -0.14 18.09
C GLY A 146 -6.20 -1.06 19.05
N GLY A 147 -5.45 -0.44 19.97
CA GLY A 147 -4.80 -1.12 21.08
C GLY A 147 -3.33 -1.45 20.85
N ALA A 148 -2.68 -1.94 21.91
CA ALA A 148 -1.31 -2.43 21.81
C ALA A 148 -1.28 -3.76 21.01
N PRO A 149 -0.23 -3.99 20.20
CA PRO A 149 -0.09 -5.24 19.45
C PRO A 149 -0.15 -6.45 20.40
N ASN A 150 -0.94 -7.44 20.06
CA ASN A 150 -0.98 -8.70 20.79
C ASN A 150 0.23 -9.59 20.46
N ALA A 151 0.40 -10.68 21.19
CA ALA A 151 1.56 -11.57 21.04
C ALA A 151 1.71 -12.13 19.61
N SER A 152 0.60 -12.40 18.90
CA SER A 152 0.65 -12.90 17.52
C SER A 152 1.06 -11.81 16.53
N GLN A 153 0.65 -10.58 16.75
CA GLN A 153 1.07 -9.42 15.94
C GLN A 153 2.56 -9.13 16.14
N LEU A 154 3.04 -9.13 17.39
CA LEU A 154 4.48 -9.00 17.69
C LEU A 154 5.28 -10.11 17.03
N ARG A 155 4.77 -11.36 17.08
CA ARG A 155 5.41 -12.49 16.41
C ARG A 155 5.51 -12.33 14.90
N ALA A 156 4.47 -11.78 14.27
CA ALA A 156 4.50 -11.49 12.83
C ALA A 156 5.56 -10.43 12.48
N HIS A 157 5.69 -9.38 13.29
CA HIS A 157 6.76 -8.39 13.14
C HIS A 157 8.15 -9.01 13.29
N GLU A 158 8.36 -9.85 14.31
CA GLU A 158 9.64 -10.57 14.52
C GLU A 158 10.01 -11.44 13.31
N ILE A 159 9.05 -12.20 12.77
CA ILE A 159 9.28 -13.05 11.59
C ILE A 159 9.65 -12.19 10.39
N THR A 160 8.96 -11.09 10.17
CA THR A 160 9.21 -10.19 9.05
C THR A 160 10.57 -9.50 9.16
N LEU A 161 10.91 -8.97 10.33
CA LEU A 161 12.22 -8.36 10.58
C LEU A 161 13.38 -9.38 10.60
N GLY A 162 13.09 -10.63 10.99
CA GLY A 162 14.05 -11.72 11.01
C GLY A 162 14.36 -12.34 9.65
N ALA A 163 13.61 -12.01 8.61
CA ALA A 163 13.82 -12.55 7.26
C ALA A 163 15.19 -12.16 6.71
N LYS A 164 15.90 -13.15 6.09
CA LYS A 164 17.26 -12.98 5.56
C LYS A 164 17.36 -13.11 4.06
N ASP A 165 16.33 -13.63 3.43
CA ASP A 165 16.22 -13.80 1.98
C ASP A 165 14.76 -13.59 1.54
N ALA A 166 14.55 -13.55 0.23
CA ALA A 166 13.23 -13.40 -0.40
C ALA A 166 12.81 -14.68 -1.14
N LYS A 167 13.20 -15.84 -0.62
CA LYS A 167 12.73 -17.11 -1.15
C LYS A 167 11.22 -17.27 -0.93
N PRO A 168 10.52 -18.02 -1.80
CA PRO A 168 9.10 -18.27 -1.63
C PRO A 168 8.71 -18.73 -0.23
N GLU A 169 9.50 -19.64 0.36
CA GLU A 169 9.24 -20.18 1.70
C GLU A 169 9.34 -19.13 2.80
N THR A 170 10.25 -18.16 2.65
CA THR A 170 10.41 -17.03 3.59
C THR A 170 9.20 -16.10 3.48
N ILE A 171 8.77 -15.74 2.27
CA ILE A 171 7.60 -14.89 2.05
C ILE A 171 6.33 -15.60 2.53
N GLN A 172 6.17 -16.89 2.26
CA GLN A 172 5.09 -17.72 2.79
C GLN A 172 5.08 -17.78 4.33
N ALA A 173 6.24 -17.82 4.97
CA ALA A 173 6.32 -17.78 6.43
C ALA A 173 5.81 -16.46 7.00
N ILE A 174 6.13 -15.33 6.34
CA ILE A 174 5.58 -14.01 6.66
C ILE A 174 4.07 -14.00 6.43
N GLY A 175 3.59 -14.55 5.31
CA GLY A 175 2.17 -14.65 4.99
C GLY A 175 1.39 -15.46 6.04
N ARG A 176 1.90 -16.62 6.47
CA ARG A 176 1.30 -17.41 7.57
C ARG A 176 1.25 -16.63 8.88
N ALA A 177 2.31 -15.88 9.19
CA ALA A 177 2.34 -15.04 10.38
C ALA A 177 1.34 -13.88 10.31
N ALA A 178 1.21 -13.25 9.14
CA ALA A 178 0.22 -12.20 8.88
C ALA A 178 -1.21 -12.72 9.06
N MET A 179 -1.53 -13.91 8.53
CA MET A 179 -2.83 -14.56 8.70
C MET A 179 -3.14 -14.90 10.17
N ALA A 180 -2.13 -15.35 10.93
CA ALA A 180 -2.27 -15.68 12.34
C ALA A 180 -2.39 -14.46 13.25
N ALA A 181 -1.87 -13.31 12.80
CA ALA A 181 -1.81 -12.07 13.56
C ALA A 181 -3.05 -11.18 13.39
N ARG A 182 -4.16 -11.74 12.96
CA ARG A 182 -5.42 -10.99 12.85
C ARG A 182 -5.88 -10.50 14.22
N ASN A 183 -6.48 -9.33 14.23
CA ASN A 183 -7.04 -8.75 15.44
C ASN A 183 -8.08 -9.70 16.07
N ALA A 184 -7.93 -9.99 17.37
CA ALA A 184 -8.81 -10.87 18.11
C ALA A 184 -10.22 -10.26 18.32
N ASP A 185 -10.36 -8.94 18.24
CA ASP A 185 -11.60 -8.22 18.52
C ASP A 185 -12.62 -8.26 17.36
N GLY A 186 -12.34 -9.01 16.30
CA GLY A 186 -13.25 -9.23 15.19
C GLY A 186 -12.65 -8.91 13.82
N PRO A 187 -13.41 -9.13 12.74
CA PRO A 187 -12.94 -8.83 11.40
C PRO A 187 -12.78 -7.31 11.22
N PHE A 188 -11.55 -6.88 11.02
CA PHE A 188 -11.25 -5.53 10.60
C PHE A 188 -11.17 -5.51 9.08
N GLN A 189 -11.99 -4.69 8.46
CA GLN A 189 -12.01 -4.50 7.01
C GLN A 189 -11.13 -3.29 6.68
N TYR A 190 -9.88 -3.55 6.43
CA TYR A 190 -8.90 -2.47 6.19
C TYR A 190 -9.21 -1.68 4.92
N GLU A 191 -9.81 -2.31 3.93
CA GLU A 191 -10.31 -1.68 2.71
C GLU A 191 -11.32 -0.55 2.95
N ASP A 192 -12.13 -0.64 4.02
CA ASP A 192 -13.04 0.44 4.42
C ASP A 192 -12.29 1.67 4.95
N SER A 193 -11.22 1.44 5.70
CA SER A 193 -10.33 2.52 6.16
C SER A 193 -9.58 3.16 5.00
N VAL A 194 -9.13 2.35 4.05
CA VAL A 194 -8.49 2.84 2.82
C VAL A 194 -9.47 3.66 1.99
N GLU A 195 -10.73 3.22 1.84
CA GLU A 195 -11.79 4.01 1.18
C GLU A 195 -11.94 5.39 1.83
N GLN A 196 -11.91 5.45 3.16
CA GLN A 196 -11.99 6.74 3.87
C GLN A 196 -10.82 7.66 3.54
N VAL A 197 -9.61 7.12 3.42
CA VAL A 197 -8.40 7.90 3.12
C VAL A 197 -8.37 8.36 1.65
N ILE A 198 -8.56 7.44 0.69
CA ILE A 198 -8.47 7.80 -0.73
C ILE A 198 -9.77 8.38 -1.29
N GLY A 199 -10.91 8.11 -0.65
CA GLY A 199 -12.23 8.67 -0.95
C GLY A 199 -12.90 8.14 -2.20
N ILE A 200 -12.42 7.05 -2.78
CA ILE A 200 -12.92 6.44 -4.01
C ILE A 200 -12.91 4.91 -3.91
N THR A 201 -13.80 4.26 -4.66
CA THR A 201 -13.82 2.81 -4.87
C THR A 201 -13.60 2.43 -6.34
N ALA A 202 -13.91 3.34 -7.25
CA ALA A 202 -13.64 3.16 -8.68
C ALA A 202 -12.20 3.56 -9.01
N TRP A 203 -11.57 2.85 -9.94
CA TRP A 203 -10.24 3.19 -10.43
C TRP A 203 -10.22 4.59 -11.05
N PRO A 204 -9.34 5.48 -10.60
CA PRO A 204 -9.29 6.85 -11.11
C PRO A 204 -8.62 6.95 -12.47
N SER A 205 -7.81 5.96 -12.85
CA SER A 205 -7.05 5.92 -14.09
C SER A 205 -6.69 4.48 -14.47
N PRO A 206 -6.76 4.10 -15.74
CA PRO A 206 -6.25 2.82 -16.23
C PRO A 206 -4.72 2.73 -16.19
N ALA A 207 -4.02 3.85 -15.95
CA ALA A 207 -2.57 3.87 -15.79
C ALA A 207 -2.10 3.42 -14.39
N LEU A 208 -3.01 3.33 -13.40
CA LEU A 208 -2.68 2.94 -12.04
C LEU A 208 -2.64 1.43 -11.88
N TYR A 209 -1.55 0.95 -11.28
CA TYR A 209 -1.31 -0.43 -10.85
C TYR A 209 -0.94 -0.45 -9.38
N THR A 210 -1.42 -1.43 -8.65
CA THR A 210 -1.03 -1.67 -7.25
C THR A 210 -0.39 -3.04 -7.10
N THR A 211 0.46 -3.22 -6.09
CA THR A 211 1.18 -4.47 -5.85
C THR A 211 0.74 -5.09 -4.54
N ALA A 212 0.69 -6.41 -4.47
CA ALA A 212 0.44 -7.18 -3.25
C ALA A 212 1.27 -8.47 -3.26
N ASN A 213 1.28 -9.21 -2.15
CA ASN A 213 1.86 -10.55 -2.10
C ASN A 213 0.82 -11.54 -1.58
N ASP A 214 0.65 -12.67 -2.27
CA ASP A 214 -0.20 -13.76 -1.82
C ASP A 214 0.38 -14.41 -0.56
N CYS A 215 -0.42 -14.49 0.51
CA CYS A 215 0.02 -15.06 1.78
C CYS A 215 0.30 -16.56 1.72
N TYR A 216 -0.33 -17.29 0.80
CA TYR A 216 -0.19 -18.74 0.68
C TYR A 216 0.95 -19.14 -0.24
N THR A 217 1.07 -18.47 -1.39
CA THR A 217 2.07 -18.82 -2.40
C THR A 217 3.36 -18.03 -2.25
N GLY A 218 3.30 -16.83 -1.64
CA GLY A 218 4.41 -15.88 -1.58
C GLY A 218 4.63 -15.15 -2.91
N GLU A 219 3.76 -15.33 -3.89
CA GLU A 219 3.86 -14.69 -5.20
C GLU A 219 3.44 -13.22 -5.14
N ARG A 220 4.15 -12.40 -5.91
CA ARG A 220 3.77 -11.01 -6.14
C ARG A 220 2.58 -10.93 -7.08
N ILE A 221 1.62 -10.08 -6.72
CA ILE A 221 0.41 -9.82 -7.50
C ILE A 221 0.40 -8.35 -7.91
N ILE A 222 0.08 -8.09 -9.17
CA ILE A 222 -0.15 -6.74 -9.68
C ILE A 222 -1.63 -6.61 -10.02
N VAL A 223 -2.27 -5.58 -9.49
CA VAL A 223 -3.71 -5.33 -9.67
C VAL A 223 -3.91 -4.05 -10.45
N SER A 224 -4.81 -4.10 -11.40
CA SER A 224 -5.20 -2.99 -12.26
C SER A 224 -6.72 -2.85 -12.36
N GLN A 225 -7.18 -1.85 -13.06
CA GLN A 225 -8.61 -1.68 -13.36
C GLN A 225 -9.20 -2.88 -14.11
N ALA A 226 -8.40 -3.56 -14.93
CA ALA A 226 -8.85 -4.70 -15.75
C ALA A 226 -9.24 -5.92 -14.90
N ASP A 227 -8.73 -6.02 -13.67
CA ASP A 227 -9.00 -7.15 -12.77
C ASP A 227 -10.39 -7.12 -12.14
N GLY A 228 -11.14 -6.02 -12.29
CA GLY A 228 -12.50 -5.89 -11.75
C GLY A 228 -12.57 -5.86 -10.22
N ILE A 229 -11.44 -5.59 -9.55
CA ILE A 229 -11.34 -5.41 -8.10
C ILE A 229 -11.48 -3.90 -7.80
N PRO A 230 -12.28 -3.45 -6.82
CA PRO A 230 -12.35 -2.05 -6.43
C PRO A 230 -10.98 -1.50 -6.00
N VAL A 231 -10.68 -0.24 -6.32
CA VAL A 231 -9.35 0.35 -6.03
C VAL A 231 -9.04 0.43 -4.54
N ASN A 232 -10.04 0.68 -3.68
CA ASN A 232 -9.86 0.65 -2.23
C ASN A 232 -9.46 -0.73 -1.70
N VAL A 233 -10.01 -1.81 -2.29
CA VAL A 233 -9.64 -3.19 -1.95
C VAL A 233 -8.23 -3.49 -2.44
N ALA A 234 -7.88 -3.09 -3.67
CA ALA A 234 -6.54 -3.27 -4.23
C ALA A 234 -5.48 -2.50 -3.41
N CYS A 235 -5.75 -1.23 -3.06
CA CYS A 235 -4.90 -0.44 -2.17
C CYS A 235 -4.85 -1.02 -0.74
N GLY A 236 -5.97 -1.57 -0.24
CA GLY A 236 -6.04 -2.25 1.04
C GLY A 236 -5.10 -3.46 1.10
N ALA A 237 -5.19 -4.34 0.10
CA ALA A 237 -4.28 -5.48 -0.02
C ALA A 237 -2.81 -5.04 -0.12
N SER A 238 -2.56 -4.01 -0.96
CA SER A 238 -1.22 -3.43 -1.14
C SER A 238 -0.62 -2.85 0.14
N SER A 239 -1.45 -2.52 1.14
CA SER A 239 -1.06 -1.89 2.41
C SER A 239 -1.33 -2.77 3.62
N SER A 240 -1.64 -4.06 3.42
CA SER A 240 -1.93 -5.02 4.49
C SER A 240 -0.66 -5.48 5.18
N LEU A 241 -0.08 -4.60 6.01
CA LEU A 241 1.19 -4.82 6.71
C LEU A 241 1.04 -5.94 7.75
N PRO A 242 1.88 -7.00 7.70
CA PRO A 242 1.87 -8.11 8.66
C PRO A 242 1.96 -7.63 10.10
N GLY A 243 1.05 -8.16 10.95
CA GLY A 243 1.00 -7.78 12.37
C GLY A 243 0.37 -6.42 12.67
N THR A 244 -0.02 -5.65 11.65
CA THR A 244 -0.65 -4.33 11.84
C THR A 244 -2.13 -4.35 11.43
N THR A 245 -2.43 -4.60 10.16
CA THR A 245 -3.81 -4.52 9.64
C THR A 245 -4.43 -5.89 9.36
N GLY A 246 -3.63 -6.90 9.21
CA GLY A 246 -4.03 -8.22 8.71
C GLY A 246 -4.18 -8.24 7.19
N PRO A 247 -4.22 -9.44 6.58
CA PRO A 247 -4.34 -9.59 5.14
C PRO A 247 -5.72 -9.20 4.60
N THR A 248 -5.76 -8.73 3.36
CA THR A 248 -6.98 -8.36 2.62
C THR A 248 -7.24 -9.35 1.49
N TRP A 249 -8.52 -9.69 1.27
CA TRP A 249 -8.92 -10.56 0.17
C TRP A 249 -8.92 -9.80 -1.17
N LEU A 250 -8.18 -10.34 -2.14
CA LEU A 250 -8.33 -10.02 -3.56
C LEU A 250 -9.05 -11.19 -4.21
N LYS A 251 -10.38 -11.09 -4.35
CA LYS A 251 -11.25 -12.21 -4.74
C LYS A 251 -11.03 -13.40 -3.79
N ASP A 252 -10.45 -14.50 -4.25
CA ASP A 252 -10.16 -15.70 -3.46
C ASP A 252 -8.70 -15.80 -2.96
N ARG A 253 -7.84 -14.82 -3.27
CA ARG A 253 -6.46 -14.73 -2.75
C ARG A 253 -6.39 -13.83 -1.52
N LEU A 254 -5.83 -14.35 -0.45
CA LEU A 254 -5.56 -13.57 0.76
C LEU A 254 -4.18 -12.95 0.66
N CYS A 255 -4.13 -11.62 0.56
CA CYS A 255 -2.92 -10.89 0.23
C CYS A 255 -2.44 -10.00 1.38
N MET A 256 -1.13 -9.87 1.49
CA MET A 256 -0.43 -8.93 2.36
C MET A 256 0.27 -7.85 1.54
N ASP A 257 0.80 -6.84 2.24
CA ASP A 257 1.49 -5.68 1.66
C ASP A 257 2.50 -6.06 0.57
N GLY A 258 2.47 -5.34 -0.55
CA GLY A 258 3.34 -5.58 -1.69
C GLY A 258 4.83 -5.37 -1.40
N GLY A 259 5.17 -4.66 -0.32
CA GLY A 259 6.54 -4.50 0.16
C GLY A 259 7.06 -5.67 0.98
N MET A 260 6.26 -6.73 1.20
CA MET A 260 6.68 -7.95 1.91
C MET A 260 7.44 -8.91 1.00
N CYS A 261 8.34 -8.38 0.22
CA CYS A 261 9.35 -9.07 -0.57
C CYS A 261 10.65 -8.26 -0.53
N GLN A 262 11.60 -8.52 -1.42
CA GLN A 262 12.90 -7.81 -1.43
C GLN A 262 12.82 -6.37 -1.95
N THR A 263 11.68 -5.94 -2.48
CA THR A 263 11.45 -4.58 -3.00
C THR A 263 10.15 -4.01 -2.47
N SER A 264 10.04 -2.69 -2.43
CA SER A 264 8.79 -1.97 -2.24
C SER A 264 8.48 -1.01 -3.39
N THR A 265 9.34 -0.98 -4.41
CA THR A 265 9.21 -0.11 -5.58
C THR A 265 8.69 -0.85 -6.80
N HIS A 266 9.12 -2.10 -7.01
CA HIS A 266 8.72 -2.92 -8.15
C HIS A 266 8.98 -2.23 -9.51
N CYS A 267 10.18 -1.66 -9.68
CA CYS A 267 10.55 -0.91 -10.88
C CYS A 267 10.48 -1.75 -12.16
N ASP A 268 10.65 -3.08 -12.05
CA ASP A 268 10.52 -4.01 -13.16
C ASP A 268 9.17 -3.93 -13.88
N VAL A 269 8.11 -3.53 -13.17
CA VAL A 269 6.75 -3.38 -13.76
C VAL A 269 6.71 -2.27 -14.83
N VAL A 270 7.57 -1.26 -14.71
CA VAL A 270 7.64 -0.17 -15.68
C VAL A 270 8.78 -0.30 -16.68
N ALA A 271 9.49 -1.43 -16.70
CA ALA A 271 10.60 -1.65 -17.62
C ALA A 271 10.19 -1.40 -19.09
N GLY A 272 11.08 -0.78 -19.87
CA GLY A 272 10.84 -0.37 -21.24
C GLY A 272 10.17 1.00 -21.43
N VAL A 273 9.83 1.71 -20.35
CA VAL A 273 9.41 3.12 -20.43
C VAL A 273 10.60 4.02 -20.75
N LYS A 274 10.37 5.19 -21.36
CA LYS A 274 11.48 6.11 -21.67
C LYS A 274 12.02 6.82 -20.42
N LYS A 275 11.12 7.31 -19.55
CA LYS A 275 11.47 8.04 -18.33
C LYS A 275 10.75 7.45 -17.12
N ALA A 276 11.45 7.23 -16.02
CA ALA A 276 10.89 6.76 -14.77
C ALA A 276 11.26 7.69 -13.61
N LEU A 277 10.26 8.17 -12.89
CA LEU A 277 10.44 8.85 -11.61
C LEU A 277 10.10 7.86 -10.50
N VAL A 278 11.12 7.47 -9.72
CA VAL A 278 11.03 6.44 -8.69
C VAL A 278 11.10 7.10 -7.32
N PHE A 279 10.12 6.82 -6.47
CA PHE A 279 10.11 7.25 -5.08
C PHE A 279 10.30 6.07 -4.15
N SER A 280 11.19 6.20 -3.18
CA SER A 280 11.42 5.22 -2.13
C SER A 280 11.51 5.88 -0.77
N LEU A 281 11.13 5.16 0.28
CA LEU A 281 11.32 5.62 1.66
C LEU A 281 12.79 5.62 2.05
N SER A 282 13.52 4.56 1.72
CA SER A 282 14.95 4.40 2.03
C SER A 282 15.77 4.25 0.76
N ASP A 283 17.08 4.42 0.90
CA ASP A 283 18.06 4.21 -0.19
C ASP A 283 18.30 2.72 -0.52
N GLY A 284 17.71 1.82 0.26
CA GLY A 284 17.89 0.38 0.13
C GLY A 284 19.09 -0.17 0.92
N GLY A 285 19.84 0.68 1.62
CA GLY A 285 20.98 0.29 2.44
C GLY A 285 20.60 -0.49 3.70
N PRO A 286 21.56 -1.13 4.37
CA PRO A 286 21.33 -1.95 5.56
C PRO A 286 20.86 -1.13 6.77
N GLU A 287 21.16 0.16 6.81
CA GLU A 287 20.78 1.06 7.91
C GLU A 287 19.28 1.34 7.96
N ALA A 288 18.55 1.14 6.87
CA ALA A 288 17.13 1.43 6.79
C ALA A 288 16.27 0.67 7.82
N VAL A 289 16.68 -0.54 8.24
CA VAL A 289 15.99 -1.31 9.27
C VAL A 289 16.24 -0.72 10.67
N PRO A 290 17.49 -0.50 11.13
CA PRO A 290 17.74 0.11 12.43
C PRO A 290 17.24 1.56 12.53
N GLU A 291 17.16 2.29 11.41
CA GLU A 291 16.56 3.62 11.33
C GLU A 291 15.03 3.63 11.43
N GLY A 292 14.39 2.46 11.32
CA GLY A 292 12.93 2.31 11.33
C GLY A 292 12.25 2.61 9.99
N LEU A 293 13.02 2.78 8.91
CA LEU A 293 12.53 3.06 7.56
C LEU A 293 12.09 1.79 6.80
N ARG A 294 12.39 0.61 7.32
CA ARG A 294 11.96 -0.68 6.77
C ARG A 294 11.38 -1.58 7.84
N THR A 295 10.30 -2.28 7.49
CA THR A 295 9.61 -3.25 8.34
C THR A 295 9.97 -4.70 8.03
N SER A 296 10.83 -4.93 7.05
CA SER A 296 11.32 -6.24 6.63
C SER A 296 12.85 -6.30 6.69
N GLY A 297 13.39 -7.40 7.19
CA GLY A 297 14.83 -7.69 7.20
C GLY A 297 15.34 -8.32 5.90
N MET A 298 14.48 -8.58 4.92
CA MET A 298 14.90 -9.11 3.61
C MET A 298 15.86 -8.15 2.90
N PRO A 299 16.81 -8.65 2.10
CA PRO A 299 17.65 -7.82 1.24
C PRO A 299 16.81 -6.88 0.37
N ASN A 300 17.28 -5.67 0.16
CA ASN A 300 16.60 -4.68 -0.67
C ASN A 300 17.21 -4.64 -2.07
N THR A 301 16.38 -4.62 -3.10
CA THR A 301 16.79 -4.62 -4.51
C THR A 301 16.71 -3.25 -5.18
N LEU A 302 16.36 -2.17 -4.48
CA LEU A 302 16.12 -0.84 -5.07
C LEU A 302 17.24 -0.40 -6.02
N GLN A 303 18.50 -0.49 -5.58
CA GLN A 303 19.62 -0.03 -6.39
C GLN A 303 19.79 -0.87 -7.67
N GLN A 304 19.55 -2.19 -7.56
CA GLN A 304 19.58 -3.08 -8.72
C GLN A 304 18.42 -2.79 -9.66
N GLU A 305 17.21 -2.56 -9.14
CA GLU A 305 16.03 -2.24 -9.95
C GLU A 305 16.23 -0.95 -10.76
N VAL A 306 16.80 0.08 -10.15
CA VAL A 306 17.12 1.34 -10.83
C VAL A 306 18.18 1.12 -11.91
N ALA A 307 19.25 0.38 -11.58
CA ALA A 307 20.31 0.05 -12.54
C ALA A 307 19.78 -0.78 -13.72
N ASP A 308 18.85 -1.71 -13.46
CA ASP A 308 18.21 -2.53 -14.51
C ASP A 308 17.34 -1.67 -15.45
N LEU A 309 16.61 -0.69 -14.91
CA LEU A 309 15.86 0.28 -15.73
C LEU A 309 16.80 1.09 -16.63
N GLU A 310 17.89 1.61 -16.07
CA GLU A 310 18.86 2.41 -16.80
C GLU A 310 19.59 1.58 -17.87
N ALA A 311 19.98 0.34 -17.52
CA ALA A 311 20.56 -0.60 -18.46
C ALA A 311 19.58 -0.98 -19.61
N GLY A 312 18.28 -0.95 -19.31
CA GLY A 312 17.20 -1.12 -20.29
C GLY A 312 16.93 0.12 -21.15
N GLY A 313 17.67 1.22 -20.95
CA GLY A 313 17.51 2.47 -21.71
C GLY A 313 16.49 3.44 -21.15
N THR A 314 16.00 3.23 -19.94
CA THR A 314 15.09 4.15 -19.24
C THR A 314 15.92 5.25 -18.57
N GLU A 315 15.60 6.51 -18.84
CA GLU A 315 16.12 7.64 -18.06
C GLU A 315 15.42 7.65 -16.69
N THR A 316 16.19 7.61 -15.60
CA THR A 316 15.62 7.41 -14.25
C THR A 316 16.04 8.53 -13.29
N ILE A 317 15.08 9.03 -12.51
CA ILE A 317 15.31 9.84 -11.31
C ILE A 317 14.81 9.07 -10.10
N LEU A 318 15.71 8.80 -9.16
CA LEU A 318 15.37 8.24 -7.85
C LEU A 318 15.25 9.37 -6.82
N ILE A 319 14.11 9.44 -6.14
CA ILE A 319 13.84 10.30 -5.00
C ILE A 319 13.72 9.44 -3.75
N VAL A 320 14.66 9.56 -2.86
CA VAL A 320 14.63 8.92 -1.54
C VAL A 320 14.12 9.95 -0.53
N ALA A 321 13.01 9.63 0.14
CA ALA A 321 12.48 10.48 1.21
C ALA A 321 13.45 10.49 2.41
N GLY A 322 13.80 9.32 2.93
CA GLY A 322 14.72 9.19 4.05
C GLY A 322 14.16 9.71 5.36
N LEU A 323 15.06 9.93 6.31
CA LEU A 323 14.76 10.61 7.56
C LEU A 323 14.69 12.13 7.37
N GLU A 324 13.83 12.78 8.12
CA GLU A 324 13.83 14.24 8.20
C GLU A 324 15.22 14.73 8.70
N PRO A 325 15.74 15.83 8.16
CA PRO A 325 17.03 16.37 8.59
C PRO A 325 17.12 16.57 10.11
N GLY A 326 18.17 16.01 10.71
CA GLY A 326 18.39 16.02 12.15
C GLY A 326 17.81 14.83 12.91
N SER A 327 17.01 13.99 12.26
CA SER A 327 16.54 12.72 12.81
C SER A 327 17.55 11.61 12.48
N THR A 328 17.74 10.68 13.42
CA THR A 328 18.59 9.49 13.22
C THR A 328 17.78 8.20 13.19
N LYS A 329 16.51 8.26 13.57
CA LYS A 329 15.64 7.10 13.70
C LYS A 329 14.18 7.55 13.81
N ILE A 330 13.27 6.70 13.36
CA ILE A 330 11.83 6.78 13.66
C ILE A 330 11.36 5.53 14.40
N ASP A 331 10.34 5.69 15.25
CA ASP A 331 9.81 4.57 16.04
C ASP A 331 8.94 3.64 15.18
N SER A 332 8.15 4.23 14.29
CA SER A 332 7.26 3.50 13.38
C SER A 332 6.88 4.37 12.18
N ILE A 333 6.87 3.76 11.00
CA ILE A 333 6.33 4.38 9.78
C ILE A 333 4.81 4.62 9.87
N MET A 334 4.14 4.05 10.87
CA MET A 334 2.70 4.18 11.11
C MET A 334 2.36 5.16 12.23
N ASP A 335 3.34 5.84 12.83
CA ASP A 335 3.09 6.79 13.91
C ASP A 335 2.55 8.12 13.37
N PRO A 336 1.31 8.52 13.75
CA PRO A 336 0.66 9.74 13.26
C PRO A 336 1.38 11.04 13.65
N LYS A 337 2.30 11.01 14.62
CA LYS A 337 3.11 12.19 14.98
C LYS A 337 3.98 12.70 13.83
N TYR A 338 4.28 11.83 12.86
CA TYR A 338 5.08 12.18 11.67
C TYR A 338 4.25 12.81 10.54
N ILE A 339 2.92 12.85 10.61
CA ILE A 339 2.09 13.35 9.50
C ILE A 339 2.48 14.79 9.13
N LEU A 340 2.36 15.74 10.07
CA LEU A 340 2.65 17.14 9.77
C LEU A 340 4.11 17.40 9.42
N PRO A 341 5.11 16.87 10.16
CA PRO A 341 6.50 17.00 9.78
C PRO A 341 6.79 16.47 8.36
N GLN A 342 6.21 15.33 7.98
CA GLN A 342 6.47 14.73 6.67
C GLN A 342 5.78 15.47 5.53
N ILE A 343 4.59 16.05 5.74
CA ILE A 343 3.99 16.96 4.76
C ILE A 343 4.93 18.15 4.51
N ALA A 344 5.40 18.79 5.57
CA ALA A 344 6.30 19.94 5.47
C ALA A 344 7.66 19.57 4.83
N PHE A 345 8.20 18.40 5.18
CA PHE A 345 9.43 17.89 4.57
C PHE A 345 9.26 17.60 3.09
N GLY A 346 8.15 16.97 2.68
CA GLY A 346 7.82 16.73 1.29
C GLY A 346 7.67 18.03 0.48
N GLN A 347 7.04 19.05 1.05
CA GLN A 347 6.94 20.39 0.43
C GLN A 347 8.32 21.00 0.18
N LYS A 348 9.14 21.07 1.21
CA LYS A 348 10.49 21.63 1.12
C LYS A 348 11.37 20.87 0.13
N ARG A 349 11.25 19.53 0.12
CA ARG A 349 12.00 18.70 -0.81
C ARG A 349 11.56 18.91 -2.27
N ALA A 350 10.26 19.03 -2.51
CA ALA A 350 9.74 19.31 -3.85
C ALA A 350 10.17 20.69 -4.37
N GLU A 351 10.24 21.70 -3.50
CA GLU A 351 10.79 23.02 -3.85
C GLU A 351 12.27 22.93 -4.31
N ALA A 352 13.06 22.14 -3.58
CA ALA A 352 14.48 21.93 -3.93
C ALA A 352 14.66 21.14 -5.23
N ASP A 353 13.78 20.18 -5.51
CA ASP A 353 13.85 19.30 -6.68
C ASP A 353 13.11 19.89 -7.90
N LEU A 354 12.38 21.01 -7.77
CA LEU A 354 11.41 21.51 -8.74
C LEU A 354 11.95 21.65 -10.16
N ASP A 355 13.08 22.33 -10.32
CA ASP A 355 13.65 22.59 -11.65
C ASP A 355 14.15 21.29 -12.29
N LYS A 356 14.76 20.41 -11.51
CA LYS A 356 15.19 19.09 -11.98
C LYS A 356 13.99 18.25 -12.45
N ILE A 357 12.94 18.19 -11.63
CA ILE A 357 11.76 17.38 -11.97
C ILE A 357 11.01 17.99 -13.14
N ARG A 358 10.89 19.32 -13.20
CA ARG A 358 10.25 20.01 -14.33
C ARG A 358 10.96 19.72 -15.65
N ALA A 359 12.29 19.81 -15.68
CA ALA A 359 13.08 19.51 -16.86
C ALA A 359 12.99 18.05 -17.31
N PHE A 360 12.87 17.14 -16.34
CA PHE A 360 12.74 15.72 -16.61
C PHE A 360 11.34 15.34 -17.07
N TRP A 361 10.30 15.87 -16.41
CA TRP A 361 8.91 15.42 -16.59
C TRP A 361 8.20 16.04 -17.78
N ASN A 362 8.46 17.31 -18.07
CA ASN A 362 7.85 18.03 -19.19
C ASN A 362 8.73 17.95 -20.45
#